data_a6e6ef3aa0e2d5e2b109730a2f9f45b6
#
_entry.id   a6e6ef3aa0e2d5e2b109730a2f9f45b6
#
_cell.length_a   1.000
_cell.length_b   1.000
_cell.length_c   1.000
_cell.angle_alpha   90.00
_cell.angle_beta   90.00
_cell.angle_gamma   90.00
#
_symmetry.space_group_name_H-M   'P 1'
#
loop_
_entity.id
_entity.type
_entity.pdbx_description
1 polymer ?
#
loop_
_entity_poly.entity_id
_entity_poly.type
_entity_poly.pdbx_seq_one_letter_code
_entity_poly.pdbx_strand_id
1 'polypeptide(L)' 'MGIVKISDDLHQDLREASKVMARSINAQAEFWIRVGMLAELNPQHSYQELCRKLLKNKSSTLQDLLNELDPSENPG' A
#
# COMPACT_ATOMS: atom_id res chain seq x y z
N MET A 1 12.25 -14.36 -1.54
CA MET A 1 11.58 -13.55 -0.52
C MET A 1 12.54 -12.53 0.05
N GLY A 2 12.10 -11.28 0.12
CA GLY A 2 12.95 -10.20 0.58
C GLY A 2 12.90 -9.99 2.09
N ILE A 3 13.91 -9.33 2.60
CA ILE A 3 13.99 -8.97 4.01
C ILE A 3 14.16 -7.46 4.12
N VAL A 4 13.33 -6.84 4.94
CA VAL A 4 13.42 -5.40 5.20
C VAL A 4 13.62 -5.22 6.71
N LYS A 5 14.64 -4.48 7.07
CA LYS A 5 14.90 -4.17 8.48
C LYS A 5 14.30 -2.83 8.83
N ILE A 6 13.58 -2.78 9.94
CA ILE A 6 12.97 -1.56 10.43
C ILE A 6 13.37 -1.34 11.88
N SER A 7 13.17 -0.13 12.38
CA SER A 7 13.48 0.18 13.76
C SER A 7 12.52 -0.54 14.71
N ASP A 8 12.97 -0.70 15.96
CA ASP A 8 12.11 -1.33 16.98
C ASP A 8 10.86 -0.51 17.22
N ASP A 9 10.97 0.80 17.20
CA ASP A 9 9.81 1.69 17.38
C ASP A 9 8.79 1.48 16.29
N LEU A 10 9.24 1.43 15.04
CA LEU A 10 8.33 1.22 13.91
C LEU A 10 7.72 -0.18 13.95
N HIS A 11 8.52 -1.16 14.37
CA HIS A 11 8.01 -2.53 14.49
C HIS A 11 6.90 -2.59 15.54
N GLN A 12 7.04 -1.85 16.64
CA GLN A 12 6.02 -1.79 17.67
C GLN A 12 4.75 -1.13 17.15
N ASP A 13 4.89 -0.07 16.36
CA ASP A 13 3.75 0.59 15.75
C ASP A 13 3.00 -0.36 14.82
N LEU A 14 3.76 -1.15 14.04
CA LEU A 14 3.15 -2.16 13.17
C LEU A 14 2.37 -3.19 13.98
N ARG A 15 2.94 -3.62 15.10
CA ARG A 15 2.29 -4.60 15.96
C ARG A 15 0.96 -4.08 16.50
N GLU A 16 0.96 -2.85 16.96
CA GLU A 16 -0.25 -2.25 17.50
C GLU A 16 -1.30 -2.04 16.42
N ALA A 17 -0.88 -1.55 15.25
CA ALA A 17 -1.79 -1.34 14.13
C ALA A 17 -2.40 -2.65 13.65
N SER A 18 -1.59 -3.71 13.60
CA SER A 18 -2.07 -4.99 13.13
C SER A 18 -3.15 -5.56 14.05
N LYS A 19 -3.03 -5.33 15.35
CA LYS A 19 -4.03 -5.77 16.30
C LYS A 19 -5.35 -5.03 16.09
N VAL A 20 -5.28 -3.71 15.97
CA VAL A 20 -6.47 -2.87 15.79
C VAL A 20 -7.17 -3.22 14.49
N MET A 21 -6.42 -3.45 13.43
CA MET A 21 -6.97 -3.70 12.10
C MET A 21 -7.24 -5.19 11.85
N ALA A 22 -6.99 -6.04 12.83
CA ALA A 22 -7.19 -7.49 12.73
C ALA A 22 -6.41 -8.08 11.54
N ARG A 23 -5.15 -7.68 11.41
CA ARG A 23 -4.26 -8.16 10.35
C ARG A 23 -3.00 -8.75 10.96
N SER A 24 -2.28 -9.56 10.17
CA SER A 24 -0.95 -10.00 10.59
C SER A 24 0.01 -8.81 10.46
N ILE A 25 1.13 -8.89 11.18
CA ILE A 25 2.16 -7.84 11.10
C ILE A 25 2.68 -7.73 9.68
N ASN A 26 2.94 -8.85 9.02
CA ASN A 26 3.41 -8.83 7.64
C ASN A 26 2.40 -8.21 6.70
N ALA A 27 1.13 -8.55 6.84
CA ALA A 27 0.09 -7.98 5.98
C ALA A 27 -0.01 -6.47 6.19
N GLN A 28 0.07 -6.02 7.44
CA GLN A 28 0.01 -4.60 7.74
C GLN A 28 1.21 -3.87 7.15
N ALA A 29 2.40 -4.44 7.26
CA ALA A 29 3.60 -3.84 6.71
C ALA A 29 3.52 -3.75 5.19
N GLU A 30 3.10 -4.82 4.53
CA GLU A 30 2.98 -4.81 3.08
C GLU A 30 1.96 -3.78 2.61
N PHE A 31 0.85 -3.67 3.31
CA PHE A 31 -0.18 -2.69 2.95
C PHE A 31 0.38 -1.27 3.05
N TRP A 32 1.04 -0.96 4.15
CA TRP A 32 1.61 0.39 4.33
C TRP A 32 2.69 0.71 3.31
N ILE A 33 3.53 -0.29 2.98
CA ILE A 33 4.57 -0.09 1.99
C ILE A 33 3.95 0.19 0.61
N ARG A 34 2.94 -0.58 0.21
CA ARG A 34 2.27 -0.37 -1.07
C ARG A 34 1.60 0.99 -1.14
N VAL A 35 0.87 1.36 -0.08
CA VAL A 35 0.22 2.67 -0.04
C VAL A 35 1.25 3.78 -0.09
N GLY A 36 2.34 3.63 0.66
CA GLY A 36 3.40 4.62 0.68
C GLY A 36 4.05 4.84 -0.68
N MET A 37 4.33 3.73 -1.37
CA MET A 37 4.89 3.83 -2.71
C MET A 37 3.95 4.54 -3.67
N LEU A 38 2.70 4.14 -3.66
CA LEU A 38 1.71 4.73 -4.56
C LEU A 38 1.48 6.20 -4.26
N ALA A 39 1.43 6.55 -2.97
CA ALA A 39 1.23 7.93 -2.57
C ALA A 39 2.40 8.81 -3.01
N GLU A 40 3.62 8.31 -2.87
CA GLU A 40 4.80 9.07 -3.27
C GLU A 40 4.87 9.28 -4.78
N LEU A 41 4.48 8.26 -5.53
CA LEU A 41 4.52 8.32 -6.99
C LEU A 41 3.30 9.00 -7.59
N ASN A 42 2.22 9.12 -6.84
CA ASN A 42 0.97 9.74 -7.30
C ASN A 42 0.42 10.69 -6.24
N PRO A 43 1.14 11.80 -5.97
CA PRO A 43 0.76 12.69 -4.86
C PRO A 43 -0.60 13.35 -5.02
N GLN A 44 -1.15 13.35 -6.23
CA GLN A 44 -2.46 13.96 -6.48
C GLN A 44 -3.63 13.05 -6.08
N HIS A 45 -3.36 11.78 -5.77
CA HIS A 45 -4.42 10.86 -5.36
C HIS A 45 -4.55 10.83 -3.85
N SER A 46 -5.78 10.73 -3.36
CA SER A 46 -6.04 10.65 -1.93
C SER A 46 -5.75 9.24 -1.42
N TYR A 47 -5.60 9.13 -0.11
CA TYR A 47 -5.42 7.83 0.53
C TYR A 47 -6.59 6.89 0.21
N GLN A 48 -7.82 7.41 0.23
CA GLN A 48 -8.99 6.61 -0.06
C GLN A 48 -8.98 6.07 -1.49
N GLU A 49 -8.53 6.89 -2.44
CA GLU A 49 -8.41 6.44 -3.83
C GLU A 49 -7.39 5.31 -3.96
N LEU A 50 -6.25 5.46 -3.28
CA LEU A 50 -5.21 4.43 -3.32
C LEU A 50 -5.70 3.13 -2.70
N CYS A 51 -6.38 3.21 -1.56
CA CYS A 51 -6.91 2.01 -0.91
C CYS A 51 -7.93 1.31 -1.78
N ARG A 52 -8.79 2.07 -2.44
CA ARG A 52 -9.79 1.50 -3.34
C ARG A 52 -9.15 0.73 -4.47
N LYS A 53 -8.08 1.28 -5.04
CA LYS A 53 -7.36 0.61 -6.13
C LYS A 53 -6.67 -0.65 -5.63
N LEU A 54 -6.08 -0.61 -4.46
CA LEU A 54 -5.42 -1.78 -3.88
C LEU A 54 -6.41 -2.91 -3.59
N LEU A 55 -7.59 -2.58 -3.10
CA LEU A 55 -8.63 -3.57 -2.85
C LEU A 55 -9.10 -4.22 -4.16
N LYS A 56 -9.20 -3.42 -5.19
CA LYS A 56 -9.67 -3.90 -6.49
C LYS A 56 -8.63 -4.76 -7.19
N ASN A 57 -7.35 -4.46 -6.98
CA ASN A 57 -6.25 -5.11 -7.68
C ASN A 57 -5.23 -5.71 -6.72
N LYS A 58 -5.69 -6.40 -5.72
CA LYS A 58 -4.81 -6.87 -4.65
C LYS A 58 -3.74 -7.87 -5.07
N SER A 59 -3.87 -8.45 -6.25
CA SER A 59 -2.84 -9.36 -6.78
C SER A 59 -2.00 -8.71 -7.87
N SER A 60 -2.21 -7.43 -8.13
CA SER A 60 -1.54 -6.71 -9.21
C SER A 60 -0.15 -6.24 -8.81
N THR A 61 0.70 -6.07 -9.81
CA THR A 61 2.03 -5.49 -9.60
C THR A 61 1.91 -3.98 -9.42
N LEU A 62 3.00 -3.37 -8.96
CA LEU A 62 3.04 -1.91 -8.84
C LEU A 62 2.76 -1.25 -10.18
N GLN A 63 3.34 -1.79 -11.26
CA GLN A 63 3.16 -1.21 -12.58
C GLN A 63 1.69 -1.22 -13.00
N ASP A 64 1.00 -2.32 -12.73
CA ASP A 64 -0.41 -2.43 -13.05
C ASP A 64 -1.23 -1.40 -12.26
N LEU A 65 -0.90 -1.21 -10.99
CA LEU A 65 -1.60 -0.25 -10.15
C LEU A 65 -1.35 1.18 -10.62
N LEU A 66 -0.12 1.49 -11.02
CA LEU A 66 0.21 2.82 -11.53
C LEU A 66 -0.53 3.11 -12.83
N ASN A 67 -0.62 2.14 -13.71
CA ASN A 67 -1.35 2.31 -14.97
C ASN A 67 -2.82 2.61 -14.71
N GLU A 68 -3.39 1.97 -13.71
CA GLU A 68 -4.80 2.19 -13.36
C GLU A 68 -5.04 3.56 -12.76
N LEU A 69 -4.04 4.11 -12.06
CA LEU A 69 -4.17 5.43 -11.45
C LEU A 69 -3.90 6.56 -12.42
N ASP A 70 -3.27 6.27 -13.55
CA ASP A 70 -2.94 7.28 -14.55
C ASP A 70 -4.15 7.60 -15.43
N PRO A 71 -4.74 8.80 -15.29
CA PRO A 71 -5.93 9.14 -16.06
C PRO A 71 -5.70 9.20 -17.57
N SER A 72 -4.46 9.46 -18.00
CA SER A 72 -4.16 9.53 -19.43
C SER A 72 -4.18 8.16 -20.07
N GLU A 73 -4.07 7.10 -19.30
CA GLU A 73 -4.07 5.74 -19.78
C GLU A 73 -5.44 5.08 -19.68
N ASN A 74 -6.37 5.75 -19.06
CA ASN A 74 -7.71 5.21 -18.85
C ASN A 74 -8.64 5.73 -19.94
N PRO A 75 -9.01 4.89 -20.91
CA PRO A 75 -9.87 5.33 -22.01
C PRO A 75 -11.33 5.48 -21.63
N GLY A 76 -11.72 4.94 -20.50
CA GLY A 76 -13.12 4.91 -20.13
C GLY A 76 -13.57 5.97 -19.20
#